data_46792d41733dec7c8a49a285968e9a80
#
_entry.id   46792d41733dec7c8a49a285968e9a80
#
_cell.length_a   1.000
_cell.length_b   1.000
_cell.length_c   1.000
_cell.angle_alpha   90.00
_cell.angle_beta   90.00
_cell.angle_gamma   90.00
#
_symmetry.space_group_name_H-M   'P 1'
#
loop_
_entity.id
_entity.type
_entity.pdbx_description
1 polymer ?
#
loop_
_entity_poly.entity_id
_entity_poly.type
_entity_poly.pdbx_seq_one_letter_code
_entity_poly.pdbx_strand_id
1 'polypeptide(L)'
;MGLREDIQKDLAEAFDTDLADAVQTFAGGVTLPGTWDPVTEEAGPPVVIYYTGRGVFDAFKMAQVDGVNIRATDQLLIALTNETLGGTPDIGHKINGFDVVNVQTDPAGAHYEIQLRKV
;
A
#
# COMPACT_ATOMS: atom_id res chain seq x y z
N MET A 1 -16.35 19.81 -7.33
CA MET A 1 -15.34 18.78 -7.15
C MET A 1 -14.59 19.01 -5.87
N GLY A 2 -14.24 17.94 -5.15
CA GLY A 2 -13.57 18.05 -3.88
C GLY A 2 -12.06 18.14 -4.02
N LEU A 3 -11.40 18.49 -2.93
CA LEU A 3 -9.94 18.53 -2.86
C LEU A 3 -9.31 17.18 -3.21
N ARG A 4 -9.94 16.06 -2.77
CA ARG A 4 -9.45 14.71 -3.07
C ARG A 4 -9.35 14.47 -4.56
N GLU A 5 -10.40 14.79 -5.30
CA GLU A 5 -10.46 14.57 -6.74
C GLU A 5 -9.44 15.43 -7.48
N ASP A 6 -9.22 16.65 -7.04
CA ASP A 6 -8.24 17.54 -7.62
C ASP A 6 -6.81 17.02 -7.39
N ILE A 7 -6.50 16.58 -6.17
CA ILE A 7 -5.19 15.98 -5.85
C ILE A 7 -4.98 14.69 -6.64
N GLN A 8 -6.00 13.83 -6.72
CA GLN A 8 -5.90 12.58 -7.47
C GLN A 8 -5.66 12.82 -8.95
N LYS A 9 -6.34 13.81 -9.52
CA LYS A 9 -6.14 14.19 -10.91
C LYS A 9 -4.71 14.67 -11.16
N ASP A 10 -4.21 15.54 -10.31
CA ASP A 10 -2.86 16.10 -10.45
C ASP A 10 -1.80 15.01 -10.29
N LEU A 11 -1.97 14.11 -9.33
CA LEU A 11 -1.05 12.98 -9.14
C LEU A 11 -1.10 12.00 -10.31
N ALA A 12 -2.30 11.72 -10.83
CA ALA A 12 -2.43 10.84 -11.99
C ALA A 12 -1.74 11.44 -13.23
N GLU A 13 -1.88 12.72 -13.45
CA GLU A 13 -1.17 13.41 -14.54
C GLU A 13 0.34 13.33 -14.35
N ALA A 14 0.84 13.54 -13.11
CA ALA A 14 2.25 13.42 -12.81
C ALA A 14 2.75 11.99 -13.04
N PHE A 15 1.95 10.98 -12.67
CA PHE A 15 2.28 9.58 -12.92
C PHE A 15 2.36 9.25 -14.41
N ASP A 16 1.49 9.87 -15.22
CA ASP A 16 1.45 9.64 -16.65
C ASP A 16 2.55 10.39 -17.41
N THR A 17 3.12 11.44 -16.83
CA THR A 17 4.06 12.33 -17.50
C THR A 17 5.41 12.41 -16.77
N ASP A 18 5.48 13.22 -15.72
CA ASP A 18 6.74 13.57 -15.06
C ASP A 18 7.38 12.39 -14.32
N LEU A 19 6.55 11.48 -13.79
CA LEU A 19 6.99 10.34 -13.00
C LEU A 19 6.81 9.01 -13.73
N ALA A 20 6.47 9.03 -15.03
CA ALA A 20 6.14 7.82 -15.78
C ALA A 20 7.23 6.75 -15.69
N ASP A 21 8.51 7.16 -15.71
CA ASP A 21 9.64 6.24 -15.61
C ASP A 21 9.79 5.63 -14.20
N ALA A 22 9.26 6.28 -13.18
CA ALA A 22 9.34 5.82 -11.80
C ALA A 22 8.08 5.09 -11.34
N VAL A 23 6.99 5.17 -12.11
CA VAL A 23 5.72 4.51 -11.77
C VAL A 23 5.81 3.03 -12.08
N GLN A 24 5.43 2.21 -11.10
CA GLN A 24 5.38 0.75 -11.24
C GLN A 24 4.04 0.23 -10.78
N THR A 25 3.61 -0.87 -11.38
CA THR A 25 2.46 -1.60 -10.87
C THR A 25 2.86 -2.38 -9.62
N PHE A 26 1.94 -2.51 -8.69
CA PHE A 26 2.15 -3.33 -7.50
C PHE A 26 0.98 -4.28 -7.29
N ALA A 27 1.25 -5.37 -6.62
CA ALA A 27 0.25 -6.32 -6.19
C ALA A 27 0.50 -6.64 -4.72
N GLY A 28 -0.55 -6.64 -3.93
CA GLY A 28 -0.42 -6.89 -2.50
C GLY A 28 -1.62 -7.62 -1.96
N GLY A 29 -1.52 -8.02 -0.70
CA GLY A 29 -2.60 -8.67 -0.02
C GLY A 29 -2.15 -9.44 1.20
N VAL A 30 -3.08 -10.24 1.70
CA VAL A 30 -2.86 -11.09 2.87
C VAL A 30 -3.84 -12.25 2.81
N THR A 31 -3.39 -13.40 3.32
CA THR A 31 -4.28 -14.55 3.53
C THR A 31 -4.64 -14.61 5.01
N LEU A 32 -5.92 -14.51 5.31
CA LEU A 32 -6.44 -14.59 6.67
C LEU A 32 -6.93 -16.01 6.93
N PRO A 33 -6.75 -16.54 8.16
CA PRO A 33 -7.31 -17.85 8.52
C PRO A 33 -8.84 -17.80 8.42
N GLY A 34 -9.43 -18.92 8.04
CA GLY A 34 -10.88 -19.04 7.98
C GLY A 34 -11.52 -18.99 9.37
N THR A 35 -12.82 -18.77 9.41
CA THR A 35 -13.56 -18.72 10.65
C THR A 35 -13.67 -20.12 11.26
N TRP A 36 -13.37 -20.25 12.56
CA TRP A 36 -13.53 -21.49 13.28
C TRP A 36 -15.02 -21.79 13.50
N ASP A 37 -15.44 -23.01 13.17
CA ASP A 37 -16.80 -23.48 13.41
C ASP A 37 -16.78 -24.46 14.59
N PRO A 38 -17.35 -24.09 15.75
CA PRO A 38 -17.33 -24.97 16.91
C PRO A 38 -18.25 -26.21 16.74
N VAL A 39 -19.18 -26.19 15.79
CA VAL A 39 -20.06 -27.32 15.54
C VAL A 39 -19.34 -28.43 14.78
N THR A 40 -18.62 -28.07 13.73
CA THR A 40 -17.85 -29.03 12.90
C THR A 40 -16.43 -29.22 13.41
N GLU A 41 -15.95 -28.37 14.32
CA GLU A 41 -14.60 -28.37 14.86
C GLU A 41 -13.56 -28.19 13.75
N GLU A 42 -13.91 -27.44 12.71
CA GLU A 42 -13.03 -27.16 11.56
C GLU A 42 -12.98 -25.66 11.30
N ALA A 43 -11.84 -25.20 10.81
CA ALA A 43 -11.71 -23.84 10.27
C ALA A 43 -12.31 -23.82 8.86
N GLY A 44 -13.04 -22.76 8.53
CA GLY A 44 -13.51 -22.52 7.19
C GLY A 44 -12.35 -22.27 6.22
N PRO A 45 -12.62 -22.10 4.92
CA PRO A 45 -11.58 -21.81 3.95
C PRO A 45 -10.90 -20.48 4.28
N PRO A 46 -9.59 -20.35 4.03
CA PRO A 46 -8.89 -19.08 4.25
C PRO A 46 -9.45 -18.00 3.35
N VAL A 47 -9.46 -16.76 3.86
CA VAL A 47 -9.89 -15.59 3.10
C VAL A 47 -8.63 -14.90 2.55
N VAL A 48 -8.61 -14.71 1.24
CA VAL A 48 -7.51 -13.98 0.57
C VAL A 48 -7.99 -12.59 0.23
N ILE A 49 -7.28 -11.60 0.75
CA ILE A 49 -7.45 -10.20 0.34
C ILE A 49 -6.34 -9.93 -0.67
N TYR A 50 -6.72 -9.47 -1.87
CA TYR A 50 -5.77 -9.21 -2.95
C TYR A 50 -6.14 -7.90 -3.61
N TYR A 51 -5.15 -7.06 -3.83
CA TYR A 51 -5.35 -5.78 -4.50
C TYR A 51 -4.17 -5.46 -5.41
N THR A 52 -4.43 -4.61 -6.40
CA THR A 52 -3.43 -4.14 -7.35
C THR A 52 -3.58 -2.65 -7.55
N GLY A 53 -2.52 -2.02 -8.01
CA GLY A 53 -2.51 -0.60 -8.32
C GLY A 53 -1.21 -0.19 -8.96
N ARG A 54 -1.04 1.11 -9.12
CA ARG A 54 0.23 1.69 -9.55
C ARG A 54 0.68 2.75 -8.56
N GLY A 55 1.97 2.94 -8.46
CA GLY A 55 2.52 3.93 -7.56
C GLY A 55 4.00 4.16 -7.81
N VAL A 56 4.57 5.05 -7.01
CA VAL A 56 6.00 5.38 -7.06
C VAL A 56 6.68 4.79 -5.84
N PHE A 57 7.72 3.99 -6.08
CA PHE A 57 8.57 3.45 -5.02
C PHE A 57 9.77 4.39 -4.85
N ASP A 58 9.98 4.85 -3.63
CA ASP A 58 11.06 5.78 -3.32
C ASP A 58 11.72 5.42 -1.98
N ALA A 59 12.88 5.98 -1.73
CA ALA A 59 13.55 5.84 -0.45
C ALA A 59 13.08 6.93 0.52
N PHE A 60 13.06 6.58 1.81
CA PHE A 60 12.79 7.60 2.83
C PHE A 60 13.95 8.60 2.89
N LYS A 61 13.61 9.86 3.15
CA LYS A 61 14.61 10.90 3.35
C LYS A 61 15.42 10.60 4.60
N MET A 62 16.70 10.94 4.59
CA MET A 62 17.59 10.70 5.73
C MET A 62 17.06 11.32 7.03
N ALA A 63 16.40 12.47 6.94
CA ALA A 63 15.79 13.10 8.12
C ALA A 63 14.64 12.29 8.73
N GLN A 64 14.06 11.35 7.97
CA GLN A 64 12.97 10.49 8.43
C GLN A 64 13.48 9.15 8.98
N VAL A 65 14.73 8.78 8.68
CA VAL A 65 15.30 7.50 9.09
C VAL A 65 15.79 7.59 10.54
N ASP A 66 15.19 6.78 11.41
CA ASP A 66 15.58 6.72 12.83
C ASP A 66 16.22 5.38 13.22
N GLY A 67 16.25 4.43 12.29
CA GLY A 67 16.83 3.10 12.51
C GLY A 67 15.93 2.13 13.27
N VAL A 68 14.82 2.60 13.82
CA VAL A 68 13.86 1.80 14.60
C VAL A 68 12.52 1.73 13.89
N ASN A 69 11.84 2.88 13.76
CA ASN A 69 10.53 2.95 13.10
C ASN A 69 10.67 3.00 11.57
N ILE A 70 11.63 3.79 11.08
CA ILE A 70 11.96 3.88 9.66
C ILE A 70 13.43 3.52 9.49
N ARG A 71 13.69 2.39 8.85
CA ARG A 71 15.05 1.91 8.59
C ARG A 71 15.55 2.45 7.25
N ALA A 72 16.88 2.56 7.12
CA ALA A 72 17.49 3.05 5.89
C ALA A 72 17.17 2.20 4.66
N THR A 73 16.85 0.91 4.85
CA THR A 73 16.48 -0.02 3.78
C THR A 73 14.98 -0.04 3.49
N ASP A 74 14.17 0.65 4.28
CA ASP A 74 12.74 0.72 4.05
C ASP A 74 12.44 1.56 2.80
N GLN A 75 11.36 1.21 2.11
CA GLN A 75 10.90 1.93 0.93
C GLN A 75 9.55 2.59 1.21
N LEU A 76 9.31 3.70 0.54
CA LEU A 76 8.04 4.41 0.54
C LEU A 76 7.34 4.15 -0.78
N LEU A 77 6.11 3.62 -0.70
CA LEU A 77 5.24 3.51 -1.86
C LEU A 77 4.16 4.59 -1.78
N ILE A 78 4.09 5.42 -2.79
CA ILE A 78 3.03 6.42 -2.93
C ILE A 78 2.06 5.91 -3.99
N ALA A 79 0.83 5.60 -3.59
CA ALA A 79 -0.19 5.03 -4.46
C ALA A 79 -1.49 5.83 -4.36
N LEU A 80 -2.18 5.97 -5.48
CA LEU A 80 -3.48 6.65 -5.50
C LEU A 80 -4.57 5.76 -4.91
N THR A 81 -5.41 6.31 -4.04
CA THR A 81 -6.48 5.54 -3.40
C THR A 81 -7.51 5.06 -4.40
N ASN A 82 -7.81 5.86 -5.43
CA ASN A 82 -8.79 5.50 -6.45
C ASN A 82 -8.25 4.53 -7.51
N GLU A 83 -6.94 4.29 -7.55
CA GLU A 83 -6.33 3.34 -8.48
C GLU A 83 -5.87 2.06 -7.79
N THR A 84 -6.10 1.92 -6.49
CA THR A 84 -5.85 0.69 -5.75
C THR A 84 -7.15 -0.12 -5.72
N LEU A 85 -7.18 -1.21 -6.47
CA LEU A 85 -8.39 -1.97 -6.74
C LEU A 85 -8.33 -3.35 -6.09
N GLY A 86 -9.43 -3.77 -5.49
CA GLY A 86 -9.62 -5.10 -4.92
C GLY A 86 -9.53 -5.15 -3.40
N GLY A 87 -8.90 -4.19 -2.76
CA GLY A 87 -8.77 -4.14 -1.31
C GLY A 87 -8.04 -2.90 -0.85
N THR A 88 -7.87 -2.78 0.45
CA THR A 88 -7.19 -1.64 1.07
C THR A 88 -5.90 -2.12 1.72
N PRO A 89 -4.75 -1.50 1.40
CA PRO A 89 -3.49 -1.84 2.08
C PRO A 89 -3.57 -1.60 3.59
N ASP A 90 -2.96 -2.48 4.36
CA ASP A 90 -2.91 -2.36 5.81
C ASP A 90 -1.64 -3.01 6.35
N ILE A 91 -1.35 -2.73 7.62
CA ILE A 91 -0.21 -3.30 8.32
C ILE A 91 -0.35 -4.82 8.38
N GLY A 92 0.74 -5.53 8.13
CA GLY A 92 0.76 -6.99 8.09
C GLY A 92 0.52 -7.60 6.73
N HIS A 93 0.13 -6.80 5.74
CA HIS A 93 0.02 -7.24 4.36
C HIS A 93 1.41 -7.33 3.72
N LYS A 94 1.45 -7.86 2.50
CA LYS A 94 2.65 -7.87 1.67
C LYS A 94 2.35 -7.21 0.34
N ILE A 95 3.29 -6.40 -0.13
CA ILE A 95 3.21 -5.76 -1.45
C ILE A 95 4.51 -6.06 -2.18
N ASN A 96 4.42 -6.71 -3.34
CA ASN A 96 5.58 -7.11 -4.15
C ASN A 96 6.66 -7.87 -3.35
N GLY A 97 6.23 -8.64 -2.34
CA GLY A 97 7.15 -9.39 -1.49
C GLY A 97 7.73 -8.62 -0.30
N PHE A 98 7.41 -7.34 -0.16
CA PHE A 98 7.82 -6.53 0.99
C PHE A 98 6.73 -6.55 2.05
N ASP A 99 7.14 -6.51 3.33
CA ASP A 99 6.20 -6.39 4.42
C ASP A 99 5.69 -4.94 4.54
N VAL A 100 4.39 -4.79 4.72
CA VAL A 100 3.77 -3.49 5.01
C VAL A 100 3.94 -3.21 6.51
N VAL A 101 4.72 -2.19 6.83
CA VAL A 101 5.03 -1.82 8.22
C VAL A 101 4.12 -0.71 8.71
N ASN A 102 3.75 0.21 7.84
CA ASN A 102 2.87 1.33 8.17
C ASN A 102 2.12 1.78 6.92
N VAL A 103 0.90 2.27 7.11
CA VAL A 103 0.08 2.83 6.05
C VAL A 103 -0.51 4.14 6.55
N GLN A 104 -0.30 5.20 5.79
CA GLN A 104 -0.90 6.51 6.06
C GLN A 104 -1.63 6.98 4.80
N THR A 105 -2.64 7.80 5.00
CA THR A 105 -3.31 8.52 3.93
C THR A 105 -3.10 10.01 4.14
N ASP A 106 -3.08 10.77 3.04
CA ASP A 106 -3.05 12.22 3.15
C ASP A 106 -4.36 12.74 3.78
N PRO A 107 -4.39 13.97 4.30
CA PRO A 107 -5.61 14.51 4.94
C PRO A 107 -6.85 14.51 4.04
N ALA A 108 -6.69 14.59 2.72
CA ALA A 108 -7.80 14.53 1.78
C ALA A 108 -8.18 13.09 1.40
N GLY A 109 -7.37 12.08 1.79
CA GLY A 109 -7.58 10.68 1.44
C GLY A 109 -7.34 10.37 -0.03
N ALA A 110 -6.49 11.16 -0.72
CA ALA A 110 -6.25 11.04 -2.15
C ALA A 110 -5.21 9.98 -2.49
N HIS A 111 -4.24 9.76 -1.62
CA HIS A 111 -3.18 8.78 -1.84
C HIS A 111 -2.78 8.08 -0.55
N TYR A 112 -2.16 6.89 -0.71
CA TYR A 112 -1.54 6.16 0.38
C TYR A 112 -0.04 6.46 0.40
N GLU A 113 0.51 6.54 1.61
CA GLU A 113 1.94 6.50 1.87
C GLU A 113 2.22 5.22 2.64
N ILE A 114 2.82 4.25 1.98
CA ILE A 114 2.99 2.90 2.53
C ILE A 114 4.46 2.66 2.79
N GLN A 115 4.79 2.36 4.04
CA GLN A 115 6.15 1.98 4.42
C GLN A 115 6.34 0.49 4.19
N LEU A 116 7.27 0.13 3.32
CA LEU A 116 7.59 -1.24 2.97
C LEU A 116 8.96 -1.63 3.52
N ARG A 117 9.04 -2.83 4.08
CA ARG A 117 10.28 -3.36 4.64
C ARG A 117 10.65 -4.66 3.92
N LYS A 118 11.89 -4.75 3.52
CA LYS A 118 12.41 -5.97 2.90
C LYS A 118 12.35 -7.14 3.89
N VAL A 119 11.82 -8.23 3.41
CA VAL A 119 11.70 -9.47 4.19
C VAL A 119 13.06 -10.18 4.29
#